data_c6450c640a6b59b484995ee60c459861
#
_entry.id   c6450c640a6b59b484995ee60c459861
#
_cell.length_a   1.000
_cell.length_b   1.000
_cell.length_c   1.000
_cell.angle_alpha   90.00
_cell.angle_beta   90.00
_cell.angle_gamma   90.00
#
_symmetry.space_group_name_H-M   'P 1'
#
loop_
_entity.id
_entity.type
_entity.pdbx_description
1 polymer ?
#
loop_
_entity_poly.entity_id
_entity_poly.type
_entity_poly.pdbx_seq_one_letter_code
_entity_poly.pdbx_strand_id
1 'polypeptide(L)'
;MNKLTINACPLCGGAHLKRAMTCTDFYASGEQFDLYTCEDCGFIFTQGVPVEAEIGRYYETPDYISHSDTKKGAMNAIYHHVRQYMLGRKARLVMKESHRKTGRILDIGTGTGYFAHTMQNKGWEVEAVEKSGQARNFAREHFGLNVRPEAALKELVPGTFDVITLWHVMEHLEHLDETWELLRELLTEKGVLIVAVPNCSSYDAMKYGKYWAAYDVPRHLWHFTPATIQQFGSKHGFILAARHPMPFDAFYVSMLTEKHKGSAYSLSLIHI
;
A
#
# COMPACT_ATOMS: atom_id res chain seq x y z
N MET A 1 9.25 12.21 -21.70
CA MET A 1 8.76 11.81 -20.38
C MET A 1 9.76 12.21 -19.33
N ASN A 2 9.32 12.99 -18.36
CA ASN A 2 10.15 13.31 -17.21
C ASN A 2 10.19 12.09 -16.29
N LYS A 3 11.40 11.67 -15.92
CA LYS A 3 11.62 10.51 -15.05
C LYS A 3 12.21 10.96 -13.72
N LEU A 4 11.69 10.43 -12.64
CA LEU A 4 12.27 10.58 -11.31
C LEU A 4 13.59 9.82 -11.25
N THR A 5 14.68 10.53 -11.00
CA THR A 5 16.01 9.93 -10.80
C THR A 5 16.41 10.09 -9.36
N ILE A 6 16.61 8.97 -8.68
CA ILE A 6 17.01 8.93 -7.27
C ILE A 6 18.54 8.81 -7.22
N ASN A 7 19.21 9.86 -6.74
CA ASN A 7 20.67 9.95 -6.67
C ASN A 7 21.23 9.66 -5.26
N ALA A 8 20.37 9.67 -4.25
CA ALA A 8 20.69 9.34 -2.87
C ALA A 8 19.57 8.53 -2.26
N CYS A 9 19.92 7.57 -1.41
CA CYS A 9 18.95 6.71 -0.75
C CYS A 9 18.02 7.53 0.18
N PRO A 10 16.70 7.47 0.01
CA PRO A 10 15.78 8.24 0.86
C PRO A 10 15.81 7.81 2.32
N LEU A 11 16.23 6.57 2.61
CA LEU A 11 16.31 6.08 3.99
C LEU A 11 17.55 6.60 4.73
N CYS A 12 18.75 6.45 4.14
CA CYS A 12 20.01 6.74 4.83
C CYS A 12 20.83 7.89 4.23
N GLY A 13 20.41 8.45 3.09
CA GLY A 13 21.17 9.48 2.37
C GLY A 13 22.38 8.96 1.59
N GLY A 14 22.69 7.66 1.64
CA GLY A 14 23.82 7.05 0.97
C GLY A 14 23.75 7.16 -0.56
N ALA A 15 24.90 7.35 -1.19
CA ALA A 15 25.01 7.47 -2.65
C ALA A 15 25.51 6.19 -3.34
N HIS A 16 25.83 5.14 -2.59
CA HIS A 16 26.26 3.84 -3.14
C HIS A 16 25.04 3.04 -3.61
N LEU A 17 24.57 3.39 -4.80
CA LEU A 17 23.37 2.80 -5.39
C LEU A 17 23.76 1.81 -6.48
N LYS A 18 23.28 0.58 -6.38
CA LYS A 18 23.57 -0.49 -7.32
C LYS A 18 22.29 -1.06 -7.92
N ARG A 19 22.31 -1.28 -9.23
CA ARG A 19 21.22 -1.97 -9.91
C ARG A 19 21.10 -3.41 -9.39
N ALA A 20 19.95 -3.76 -8.84
CA ALA A 20 19.66 -5.10 -8.30
C ALA A 20 19.06 -6.02 -9.36
N MET A 21 18.01 -5.55 -10.07
CA MET A 21 17.33 -6.33 -11.10
C MET A 21 16.51 -5.43 -12.02
N THR A 22 16.03 -5.99 -13.14
CA THR A 22 15.06 -5.35 -14.03
C THR A 22 13.75 -6.09 -13.94
N CYS A 23 12.66 -5.37 -13.65
CA CYS A 23 11.30 -5.89 -13.61
C CYS A 23 10.47 -5.35 -14.77
N THR A 24 9.44 -6.10 -15.17
CA THR A 24 8.52 -5.72 -16.24
C THR A 24 7.20 -5.29 -15.61
N ASP A 25 6.60 -4.22 -16.13
CA ASP A 25 5.20 -3.88 -15.86
C ASP A 25 4.29 -4.90 -16.58
N PHE A 26 3.93 -5.97 -15.89
CA PHE A 26 3.01 -6.99 -16.41
C PHE A 26 1.56 -6.54 -16.40
N TYR A 27 1.28 -5.41 -15.76
CA TYR A 27 -0.07 -4.98 -15.49
C TYR A 27 -0.64 -4.06 -16.59
N ALA A 28 0.15 -3.11 -17.08
CA ALA A 28 -0.32 -2.06 -17.97
C ALA A 28 0.47 -1.96 -19.27
N SER A 29 1.78 -1.67 -19.21
CA SER A 29 2.53 -1.16 -20.35
C SER A 29 3.45 -2.20 -21.01
N GLY A 30 3.87 -3.24 -20.29
CA GLY A 30 4.94 -4.14 -20.71
C GLY A 30 6.35 -3.50 -20.64
N GLU A 31 6.47 -2.24 -20.23
CA GLU A 31 7.75 -1.55 -20.10
C GLU A 31 8.61 -2.14 -18.97
N GLN A 32 9.93 -1.93 -19.08
CA GLN A 32 10.88 -2.42 -18.10
C GLN A 32 11.40 -1.28 -17.24
N PHE A 33 11.56 -1.55 -15.94
CA PHE A 33 12.08 -0.65 -14.93
C PHE A 33 13.14 -1.34 -14.09
N ASP A 34 14.21 -0.60 -13.76
CA ASP A 34 15.29 -1.12 -12.95
C ASP A 34 15.03 -0.87 -11.46
N LEU A 35 15.19 -1.91 -10.65
CA LEU A 35 15.26 -1.81 -9.21
C LEU A 35 16.70 -1.59 -8.79
N TYR A 36 16.90 -0.62 -7.91
CA TYR A 36 18.20 -0.32 -7.31
C TYR A 36 18.18 -0.64 -5.82
N THR A 37 19.31 -1.06 -5.29
CA THR A 37 19.53 -1.22 -3.86
C THR A 37 20.58 -0.24 -3.38
N CYS A 38 20.38 0.34 -2.22
CA CYS A 38 21.39 1.08 -1.50
C CYS A 38 22.33 0.08 -0.82
N GLU A 39 23.62 0.11 -1.14
CA GLU A 39 24.61 -0.80 -0.55
C GLU A 39 24.88 -0.49 0.94
N ASP A 40 24.57 0.75 1.39
CA ASP A 40 24.80 1.17 2.76
C ASP A 40 23.73 0.66 3.74
N CYS A 41 22.45 0.57 3.31
CA CYS A 41 21.34 0.18 4.20
C CYS A 41 20.44 -0.94 3.64
N GLY A 42 20.64 -1.38 2.42
CA GLY A 42 19.86 -2.43 1.78
C GLY A 42 18.46 -2.02 1.32
N PHE A 43 18.11 -0.72 1.37
CA PHE A 43 16.80 -0.25 0.88
C PHE A 43 16.72 -0.39 -0.64
N ILE A 44 15.56 -0.87 -1.14
CA ILE A 44 15.34 -1.12 -2.56
C ILE A 44 14.27 -0.16 -3.07
N PHE A 45 14.49 0.38 -4.28
CA PHE A 45 13.55 1.30 -4.93
C PHE A 45 13.58 1.15 -6.45
N THR A 46 12.50 1.58 -7.11
CA THR A 46 12.39 1.61 -8.56
C THR A 46 13.02 2.89 -9.09
N GLN A 47 13.95 2.77 -10.04
CA GLN A 47 14.63 3.90 -10.64
C GLN A 47 13.99 4.29 -11.98
N GLY A 48 14.01 5.59 -12.31
CA GLY A 48 13.55 6.09 -13.60
C GLY A 48 12.04 5.97 -13.79
N VAL A 49 11.27 6.01 -12.70
CA VAL A 49 9.80 6.01 -12.77
C VAL A 49 9.30 7.33 -13.36
N PRO A 50 8.16 7.34 -14.06
CA PRO A 50 7.51 8.58 -14.48
C PRO A 50 7.17 9.45 -13.26
N VAL A 51 7.31 10.77 -13.41
CA VAL A 51 6.88 11.72 -12.36
C VAL A 51 5.38 11.60 -12.11
N GLU A 52 4.91 12.08 -10.96
CA GLU A 52 3.52 11.96 -10.51
C GLU A 52 2.50 12.43 -11.56
N ALA A 53 2.80 13.49 -12.30
CA ALA A 53 1.94 14.00 -13.37
C ALA A 53 1.77 13.04 -14.56
N GLU A 54 2.69 12.09 -14.75
CA GLU A 54 2.71 11.17 -15.90
C GLU A 54 2.45 9.71 -15.52
N ILE A 55 2.45 9.38 -14.22
CA ILE A 55 2.25 8.00 -13.73
C ILE A 55 0.83 7.48 -13.98
N GLY A 56 -0.16 8.37 -14.16
CA GLY A 56 -1.59 8.04 -14.28
C GLY A 56 -1.88 6.96 -15.32
N ARG A 57 -1.20 6.97 -16.47
CA ARG A 57 -1.39 5.96 -17.55
C ARG A 57 -1.14 4.51 -17.10
N TYR A 58 -0.33 4.29 -16.08
CA TYR A 58 -0.05 2.96 -15.54
C TYR A 58 -1.16 2.44 -14.61
N TYR A 59 -2.11 3.30 -14.25
CA TYR A 59 -3.30 2.97 -13.48
C TYR A 59 -4.56 2.83 -14.36
N GLU A 60 -4.51 3.30 -15.61
CA GLU A 60 -5.63 3.27 -16.57
C GLU A 60 -5.70 1.91 -17.28
N THR A 61 -5.95 0.84 -16.55
CA THR A 61 -6.14 -0.50 -17.15
C THR A 61 -7.52 -1.05 -16.83
N PRO A 62 -8.12 -1.84 -17.74
CA PRO A 62 -9.41 -2.49 -17.50
C PRO A 62 -9.41 -3.37 -16.22
N ASP A 63 -8.27 -3.97 -15.90
CA ASP A 63 -8.12 -4.82 -14.73
C ASP A 63 -8.06 -4.00 -13.43
N TYR A 64 -7.51 -2.79 -13.44
CA TYR A 64 -7.52 -1.89 -12.27
C TYR A 64 -8.94 -1.39 -11.95
N ILE A 65 -9.73 -1.11 -13.00
CA ILE A 65 -11.12 -0.69 -12.87
C ILE A 65 -12.01 -1.88 -12.46
N SER A 66 -11.67 -3.12 -12.86
CA SER A 66 -12.48 -4.32 -12.60
C SER A 66 -12.39 -4.87 -11.18
N HIS A 67 -11.55 -4.30 -10.30
CA HIS A 67 -11.64 -4.55 -8.85
C HIS A 67 -12.95 -4.02 -8.24
N SER A 68 -13.75 -3.28 -9.02
CA SER A 68 -15.13 -2.91 -8.71
C SER A 68 -16.12 -3.99 -9.21
N ASP A 69 -16.75 -4.65 -8.31
CA ASP A 69 -18.04 -5.38 -8.22
C ASP A 69 -18.74 -5.96 -9.49
N THR A 70 -18.10 -6.24 -10.62
CA THR A 70 -18.80 -6.62 -11.85
C THR A 70 -18.89 -8.13 -12.16
N LYS A 71 -18.37 -9.02 -11.31
CA LYS A 71 -18.46 -10.48 -11.55
C LYS A 71 -19.74 -11.07 -10.93
N LYS A 72 -20.68 -11.52 -11.75
CA LYS A 72 -21.89 -12.28 -11.34
C LYS A 72 -21.55 -13.76 -11.16
N GLY A 73 -22.08 -14.39 -10.09
CA GLY A 73 -21.99 -15.85 -9.87
C GLY A 73 -21.43 -16.26 -8.50
N ALA A 74 -21.30 -17.59 -8.26
CA ALA A 74 -20.80 -18.16 -7.00
C ALA A 74 -19.41 -17.64 -6.58
N MET A 75 -18.53 -17.38 -7.54
CA MET A 75 -17.20 -16.80 -7.28
C MET A 75 -17.30 -15.39 -6.67
N ASN A 76 -18.32 -14.61 -7.03
CA ASN A 76 -18.56 -13.30 -6.45
C ASN A 76 -18.95 -13.40 -4.97
N ALA A 77 -19.81 -14.37 -4.62
CA ALA A 77 -20.18 -14.61 -3.23
C ALA A 77 -18.95 -14.95 -2.36
N ILE A 78 -18.07 -15.82 -2.85
CA ILE A 78 -16.82 -16.17 -2.15
C ILE A 78 -15.94 -14.92 -1.98
N TYR A 79 -15.78 -14.13 -3.03
CA TYR A 79 -15.00 -12.89 -2.98
C TYR A 79 -15.56 -11.91 -1.93
N HIS A 80 -16.88 -11.72 -1.88
CA HIS A 80 -17.53 -10.86 -0.88
C HIS A 80 -17.33 -11.39 0.55
N HIS A 81 -17.43 -12.69 0.77
CA HIS A 81 -17.19 -13.28 2.09
C HIS A 81 -15.73 -13.11 2.54
N VAL A 82 -14.76 -13.36 1.65
CA VAL A 82 -13.34 -13.14 1.94
C VAL A 82 -13.08 -11.67 2.24
N ARG A 83 -13.61 -10.75 1.43
CA ARG A 83 -13.49 -9.31 1.66
C ARG A 83 -14.04 -8.91 3.04
N GLN A 84 -15.26 -9.34 3.40
CA GLN A 84 -15.86 -9.04 4.70
C GLN A 84 -15.03 -9.60 5.86
N TYR A 85 -14.52 -10.81 5.72
CA TYR A 85 -13.63 -11.40 6.71
C TYR A 85 -12.36 -10.58 6.90
N MET A 86 -11.72 -10.16 5.79
CA MET A 86 -10.49 -9.35 5.82
C MET A 86 -10.71 -7.97 6.41
N LEU A 87 -11.82 -7.30 6.04
CA LEU A 87 -12.22 -6.02 6.63
C LEU A 87 -12.44 -6.16 8.14
N GLY A 88 -13.10 -7.22 8.58
CA GLY A 88 -13.27 -7.54 10.01
C GLY A 88 -11.94 -7.79 10.73
N ARG A 89 -10.97 -8.43 10.07
CA ARG A 89 -9.61 -8.61 10.63
C ARG A 89 -8.86 -7.28 10.74
N LYS A 90 -8.87 -6.45 9.68
CA LYS A 90 -8.25 -5.11 9.69
C LYS A 90 -8.83 -4.25 10.82
N ALA A 91 -10.16 -4.22 10.96
CA ALA A 91 -10.81 -3.45 12.03
C ALA A 91 -10.46 -3.98 13.43
N ARG A 92 -10.40 -5.30 13.64
CA ARG A 92 -9.94 -5.88 14.92
C ARG A 92 -8.49 -5.54 15.21
N LEU A 93 -7.64 -5.54 14.18
CA LEU A 93 -6.23 -5.12 14.32
C LEU A 93 -6.14 -3.68 14.81
N VAL A 94 -6.87 -2.75 14.18
CA VAL A 94 -6.92 -1.33 14.60
C VAL A 94 -7.33 -1.22 16.07
N MET A 95 -8.43 -1.85 16.46
CA MET A 95 -8.92 -1.78 17.85
C MET A 95 -7.95 -2.41 18.86
N LYS A 96 -7.27 -3.48 18.45
CA LYS A 96 -6.30 -4.18 19.31
C LYS A 96 -5.06 -3.31 19.53
N GLU A 97 -4.44 -2.83 18.46
CA GLU A 97 -3.16 -2.11 18.56
C GLU A 97 -3.34 -0.69 19.12
N SER A 98 -4.48 -0.06 18.90
CA SER A 98 -4.81 1.25 19.51
C SER A 98 -5.30 1.13 20.95
N HIS A 99 -5.62 -0.07 21.44
CA HIS A 99 -6.30 -0.30 22.72
C HIS A 99 -7.62 0.48 22.86
N ARG A 100 -8.28 0.78 21.73
CA ARG A 100 -9.51 1.57 21.66
C ARG A 100 -10.64 0.80 20.99
N LYS A 101 -11.87 1.01 21.44
CA LYS A 101 -13.07 0.50 20.78
C LYS A 101 -13.58 1.50 19.74
N THR A 102 -13.37 2.79 19.97
CA THR A 102 -13.76 3.92 19.11
C THR A 102 -12.71 5.03 19.25
N GLY A 103 -12.73 6.01 18.34
CA GLY A 103 -11.84 7.15 18.32
C GLY A 103 -11.85 7.81 16.95
N ARG A 104 -10.89 8.68 16.67
CA ARG A 104 -10.70 9.30 15.36
C ARG A 104 -9.66 8.54 14.54
N ILE A 105 -10.03 8.12 13.35
CA ILE A 105 -9.16 7.40 12.42
C ILE A 105 -9.05 8.15 11.10
N LEU A 106 -7.83 8.25 10.58
CA LEU A 106 -7.55 8.69 9.21
C LEU A 106 -7.15 7.47 8.38
N ASP A 107 -7.90 7.21 7.30
CA ASP A 107 -7.58 6.16 6.33
C ASP A 107 -7.03 6.79 5.05
N ILE A 108 -5.73 6.67 4.83
CA ILE A 108 -5.04 7.25 3.67
C ILE A 108 -5.01 6.22 2.55
N GLY A 109 -5.44 6.64 1.34
CA GLY A 109 -5.60 5.74 0.19
C GLY A 109 -6.75 4.76 0.41
N THR A 110 -7.90 5.25 0.89
CA THR A 110 -9.06 4.42 1.26
C THR A 110 -9.67 3.64 0.09
N GLY A 111 -9.26 3.93 -1.14
CA GLY A 111 -9.83 3.34 -2.35
C GLY A 111 -11.34 3.59 -2.43
N THR A 112 -12.10 2.52 -2.66
CA THR A 112 -13.57 2.56 -2.72
C THR A 112 -14.27 2.66 -1.36
N GLY A 113 -13.53 2.84 -0.25
CA GLY A 113 -14.07 3.18 1.06
C GLY A 113 -14.60 2.01 1.90
N TYR A 114 -14.44 0.76 1.49
CA TYR A 114 -14.94 -0.40 2.25
C TYR A 114 -14.40 -0.48 3.68
N PHE A 115 -13.10 -0.21 3.87
CA PHE A 115 -12.50 -0.25 5.20
C PHE A 115 -12.96 0.95 6.04
N ALA A 116 -12.95 2.15 5.48
CA ALA A 116 -13.46 3.37 6.12
C ALA A 116 -14.91 3.18 6.59
N HIS A 117 -15.79 2.66 5.72
CA HIS A 117 -17.18 2.33 6.08
C HIS A 117 -17.27 1.28 7.19
N THR A 118 -16.41 0.26 7.16
CA THR A 118 -16.36 -0.76 8.23
C THR A 118 -16.01 -0.13 9.59
N MET A 119 -15.06 0.81 9.62
CA MET A 119 -14.69 1.52 10.84
C MET A 119 -15.80 2.46 11.31
N GLN A 120 -16.47 3.18 10.40
CA GLN A 120 -17.61 4.02 10.71
C GLN A 120 -18.75 3.23 11.35
N ASN A 121 -19.08 2.04 10.81
CA ASN A 121 -20.10 1.14 11.37
C ASN A 121 -19.71 0.57 12.75
N LYS A 122 -18.44 0.64 13.12
CA LYS A 122 -17.95 0.28 14.46
C LYS A 122 -17.88 1.46 15.43
N GLY A 123 -18.40 2.63 15.01
CA GLY A 123 -18.50 3.83 15.84
C GLY A 123 -17.22 4.69 15.85
N TRP A 124 -16.30 4.50 14.88
CA TRP A 124 -15.17 5.39 14.72
C TRP A 124 -15.55 6.65 13.95
N GLU A 125 -14.99 7.78 14.32
CA GLU A 125 -15.03 9.00 13.54
C GLU A 125 -13.97 8.88 12.43
N VAL A 126 -14.44 8.73 11.20
CA VAL A 126 -13.55 8.41 10.06
C VAL A 126 -13.35 9.63 9.20
N GLU A 127 -12.09 10.03 9.06
CA GLU A 127 -11.60 10.86 7.96
C GLU A 127 -10.94 9.94 6.94
N ALA A 128 -11.20 10.17 5.65
CA ALA A 128 -10.65 9.33 4.58
C ALA A 128 -10.18 10.19 3.42
N VAL A 129 -9.03 9.84 2.86
CA VAL A 129 -8.48 10.49 1.67
C VAL A 129 -8.14 9.48 0.59
N GLU A 130 -8.36 9.87 -0.67
CA GLU A 130 -8.12 9.02 -1.83
C GLU A 130 -7.79 9.91 -3.05
N LYS A 131 -6.76 9.51 -3.82
CA LYS A 131 -6.32 10.22 -5.02
C LYS A 131 -7.33 10.09 -6.17
N SER A 132 -7.87 8.89 -6.39
CA SER A 132 -8.80 8.59 -7.47
C SER A 132 -10.18 9.23 -7.26
N GLY A 133 -10.56 10.15 -8.15
CA GLY A 133 -11.89 10.76 -8.14
C GLY A 133 -13.02 9.74 -8.33
N GLN A 134 -12.79 8.70 -9.13
CA GLN A 134 -13.75 7.62 -9.35
C GLN A 134 -13.99 6.80 -8.08
N ALA A 135 -12.90 6.46 -7.36
CA ALA A 135 -13.00 5.74 -6.10
C ALA A 135 -13.72 6.57 -5.02
N ARG A 136 -13.43 7.89 -4.93
CA ARG A 136 -14.14 8.81 -4.03
C ARG A 136 -15.64 8.89 -4.35
N ASN A 137 -16.01 8.98 -5.63
CA ASN A 137 -17.42 8.99 -6.05
C ASN A 137 -18.13 7.70 -5.66
N PHE A 138 -17.48 6.55 -5.88
CA PHE A 138 -18.01 5.25 -5.46
C PHE A 138 -18.28 5.21 -3.95
N ALA A 139 -17.30 5.61 -3.14
CA ALA A 139 -17.43 5.62 -1.67
C ALA A 139 -18.59 6.52 -1.20
N ARG A 140 -18.76 7.68 -1.83
CA ARG A 140 -19.87 8.59 -1.53
C ARG A 140 -21.23 7.99 -1.91
N GLU A 141 -21.34 7.43 -3.10
CA GLU A 141 -22.63 6.91 -3.61
C GLU A 141 -23.08 5.64 -2.90
N HIS A 142 -22.15 4.75 -2.55
CA HIS A 142 -22.48 3.45 -1.94
C HIS A 142 -22.51 3.46 -0.41
N PHE A 143 -21.72 4.33 0.21
CA PHE A 143 -21.55 4.33 1.68
C PHE A 143 -21.87 5.67 2.33
N GLY A 144 -22.14 6.72 1.55
CA GLY A 144 -22.33 8.06 2.10
C GLY A 144 -21.06 8.67 2.72
N LEU A 145 -19.88 8.12 2.41
CA LEU A 145 -18.61 8.59 2.95
C LEU A 145 -18.17 9.89 2.28
N ASN A 146 -17.73 10.86 3.10
CA ASN A 146 -17.06 12.05 2.60
C ASN A 146 -15.56 11.77 2.45
N VAL A 147 -15.16 11.19 1.31
CA VAL A 147 -13.74 10.94 1.02
C VAL A 147 -13.15 12.17 0.32
N ARG A 148 -12.11 12.74 0.93
CA ARG A 148 -11.44 13.93 0.43
C ARG A 148 -10.31 13.59 -0.55
N PRO A 149 -9.90 14.51 -1.45
CA PRO A 149 -8.71 14.31 -2.27
C PRO A 149 -7.44 14.30 -1.41
N GLU A 150 -6.39 13.63 -1.86
CA GLU A 150 -5.11 13.52 -1.14
C GLU A 150 -4.52 14.88 -0.72
N ALA A 151 -4.68 15.91 -1.57
CA ALA A 151 -4.22 17.27 -1.26
C ALA A 151 -4.80 17.82 0.05
N ALA A 152 -5.96 17.32 0.49
CA ALA A 152 -6.60 17.73 1.75
C ALA A 152 -5.83 17.25 3.00
N LEU A 153 -4.85 16.36 2.87
CA LEU A 153 -4.00 15.94 4.00
C LEU A 153 -3.30 17.14 4.65
N LYS A 154 -2.90 18.14 3.87
CA LYS A 154 -2.22 19.37 4.36
C LYS A 154 -3.14 20.33 5.12
N GLU A 155 -4.46 20.12 5.04
CA GLU A 155 -5.48 20.94 5.72
C GLU A 155 -5.95 20.32 7.03
N LEU A 156 -5.50 19.08 7.32
CA LEU A 156 -5.89 18.37 8.54
C LEU A 156 -5.22 18.98 9.76
N VAL A 157 -5.93 18.97 10.88
CA VAL A 157 -5.44 19.55 12.14
C VAL A 157 -4.45 18.59 12.79
N PRO A 158 -3.22 19.04 13.11
CA PRO A 158 -2.24 18.23 13.81
C PRO A 158 -2.74 17.68 15.15
N GLY A 159 -2.24 16.52 15.54
CA GLY A 159 -2.51 15.91 16.84
C GLY A 159 -3.96 15.45 17.06
N THR A 160 -4.72 15.18 15.98
CA THR A 160 -6.15 14.86 16.12
C THR A 160 -6.51 13.40 15.93
N PHE A 161 -5.66 12.59 15.33
CA PHE A 161 -5.98 11.20 15.03
C PHE A 161 -5.43 10.23 16.06
N ASP A 162 -6.29 9.36 16.58
CA ASP A 162 -5.90 8.25 17.45
C ASP A 162 -5.25 7.12 16.65
N VAL A 163 -5.66 6.96 15.39
CA VAL A 163 -5.11 5.96 14.46
C VAL A 163 -4.99 6.56 13.08
N ILE A 164 -3.89 6.25 12.39
CA ILE A 164 -3.74 6.46 10.94
C ILE A 164 -3.46 5.12 10.31
N THR A 165 -4.12 4.82 9.18
CA THR A 165 -3.95 3.58 8.41
C THR A 165 -3.52 3.86 6.98
N LEU A 166 -2.53 3.08 6.49
CA LEU A 166 -2.11 3.00 5.09
C LEU A 166 -2.07 1.52 4.67
N TRP A 167 -3.08 1.10 3.92
CA TRP A 167 -3.20 -0.28 3.46
C TRP A 167 -2.73 -0.40 2.01
N HIS A 168 -1.46 -0.74 1.77
CA HIS A 168 -0.83 -0.80 0.45
C HIS A 168 -0.86 0.58 -0.25
N VAL A 169 -0.28 1.57 0.42
CA VAL A 169 -0.24 2.96 -0.05
C VAL A 169 1.18 3.53 0.03
N MET A 170 1.90 3.24 1.13
CA MET A 170 3.22 3.84 1.40
C MET A 170 4.22 3.57 0.26
N GLU A 171 4.14 2.42 -0.38
CA GLU A 171 4.97 2.01 -1.51
C GLU A 171 4.77 2.84 -2.78
N HIS A 172 3.66 3.59 -2.88
CA HIS A 172 3.30 4.42 -4.03
C HIS A 172 3.64 5.90 -3.85
N LEU A 173 3.90 6.35 -2.62
CA LEU A 173 4.03 7.78 -2.30
C LEU A 173 5.40 8.31 -2.72
N GLU A 174 5.44 9.37 -3.56
CA GLU A 174 6.68 9.92 -4.10
C GLU A 174 7.56 10.56 -3.01
N HIS A 175 6.95 11.32 -2.09
CA HIS A 175 7.64 12.09 -1.05
C HIS A 175 7.64 11.36 0.30
N LEU A 176 8.51 10.36 0.45
CA LEU A 176 8.46 9.44 1.58
C LEU A 176 8.77 10.11 2.93
N ASP A 177 9.83 10.90 3.02
CA ASP A 177 10.20 11.60 4.28
C ASP A 177 9.11 12.60 4.72
N GLU A 178 8.64 13.43 3.79
CA GLU A 178 7.56 14.40 4.05
C GLU A 178 6.27 13.68 4.51
N THR A 179 5.99 12.52 3.94
CA THR A 179 4.85 11.70 4.35
C THR A 179 5.00 11.23 5.80
N TRP A 180 6.16 10.68 6.17
CA TRP A 180 6.39 10.22 7.54
C TRP A 180 6.29 11.36 8.57
N GLU A 181 6.82 12.55 8.24
CA GLU A 181 6.69 13.77 9.06
C GLU A 181 5.22 14.15 9.25
N LEU A 182 4.46 14.22 8.16
CA LEU A 182 3.03 14.54 8.20
C LEU A 182 2.24 13.52 9.04
N LEU A 183 2.50 12.23 8.88
CA LEU A 183 1.87 11.19 9.69
C LEU A 183 2.15 11.38 11.19
N ARG A 184 3.39 11.75 11.52
CA ARG A 184 3.80 12.02 12.91
C ARG A 184 3.08 13.25 13.49
N GLU A 185 2.93 14.31 12.68
CA GLU A 185 2.23 15.54 13.09
C GLU A 185 0.74 15.31 13.30
N LEU A 186 0.09 14.53 12.44
CA LEU A 186 -1.37 14.32 12.49
C LEU A 186 -1.81 13.41 13.64
N LEU A 187 -0.94 12.51 14.11
CA LEU A 187 -1.24 11.61 15.23
C LEU A 187 -1.25 12.33 16.57
N THR A 188 -2.15 11.91 17.46
CA THR A 188 -2.07 12.26 18.88
C THR A 188 -0.77 11.70 19.48
N GLU A 189 -0.36 12.20 20.66
CA GLU A 189 0.86 11.73 21.35
C GLU A 189 0.91 10.22 21.56
N LYS A 190 -0.25 9.59 21.79
CA LYS A 190 -0.41 8.13 21.96
C LYS A 190 -1.04 7.47 20.74
N GLY A 191 -1.07 8.17 19.61
CA GLY A 191 -1.66 7.67 18.40
C GLY A 191 -0.88 6.51 17.77
N VAL A 192 -1.58 5.67 17.03
CA VAL A 192 -1.02 4.46 16.41
C VAL A 192 -1.04 4.59 14.89
N LEU A 193 0.13 4.39 14.27
CA LEU A 193 0.28 4.26 12.83
C LEU A 193 0.26 2.79 12.43
N ILE A 194 -0.61 2.42 11.50
CA ILE A 194 -0.68 1.08 10.93
C ILE A 194 -0.37 1.16 9.43
N VAL A 195 0.74 0.55 9.05
CA VAL A 195 1.19 0.52 7.65
C VAL A 195 1.26 -0.93 7.19
N ALA A 196 0.59 -1.24 6.08
CA ALA A 196 0.73 -2.50 5.38
C ALA A 196 1.42 -2.26 4.03
N VAL A 197 2.54 -2.94 3.81
CA VAL A 197 3.32 -2.88 2.57
C VAL A 197 3.81 -4.28 2.18
N PRO A 198 4.06 -4.55 0.90
CA PRO A 198 4.70 -5.78 0.47
C PRO A 198 6.10 -5.93 1.09
N ASN A 199 6.44 -7.16 1.50
CA ASN A 199 7.75 -7.48 2.04
C ASN A 199 8.65 -8.06 0.95
N CYS A 200 9.56 -7.27 0.39
CA CYS A 200 10.48 -7.72 -0.67
C CYS A 200 11.57 -8.71 -0.19
N SER A 201 11.67 -8.98 1.12
CA SER A 201 12.50 -10.06 1.67
C SER A 201 11.69 -11.32 2.01
N SER A 202 10.44 -11.41 1.56
CA SER A 202 9.61 -12.60 1.75
C SER A 202 10.14 -13.80 0.95
N TYR A 203 9.73 -15.01 1.36
CA TYR A 203 10.02 -16.22 0.60
C TYR A 203 9.55 -16.13 -0.85
N ASP A 204 8.34 -15.60 -1.08
CA ASP A 204 7.77 -15.45 -2.42
C ASP A 204 8.58 -14.46 -3.27
N ALA A 205 8.99 -13.32 -2.71
CA ALA A 205 9.85 -12.37 -3.42
C ALA A 205 11.17 -13.02 -3.85
N MET A 206 11.80 -13.79 -2.97
CA MET A 206 13.03 -14.53 -3.28
C MET A 206 12.81 -15.62 -4.33
N LYS A 207 11.73 -16.41 -4.20
CA LYS A 207 11.39 -17.52 -5.09
C LYS A 207 11.04 -17.04 -6.51
N TYR A 208 10.26 -16.00 -6.61
CA TYR A 208 9.75 -15.50 -7.90
C TYR A 208 10.67 -14.49 -8.58
N GLY A 209 11.54 -13.84 -7.82
CA GLY A 209 12.48 -12.84 -8.34
C GLY A 209 11.73 -11.75 -9.12
N LYS A 210 12.25 -11.42 -10.30
CA LYS A 210 11.70 -10.34 -11.17
C LYS A 210 10.23 -10.51 -11.57
N TYR A 211 9.65 -11.69 -11.41
CA TYR A 211 8.24 -11.98 -11.72
C TYR A 211 7.30 -11.72 -10.54
N TRP A 212 7.84 -11.48 -9.33
CA TRP A 212 7.00 -11.27 -8.15
C TRP A 212 6.07 -10.08 -8.34
N ALA A 213 4.75 -10.36 -8.31
CA ALA A 213 3.74 -9.37 -8.69
C ALA A 213 3.73 -8.12 -7.79
N ALA A 214 4.21 -8.24 -6.54
CA ALA A 214 4.26 -7.09 -5.65
C ALA A 214 5.48 -6.17 -5.86
N TYR A 215 6.34 -6.42 -6.85
CA TYR A 215 7.23 -5.35 -7.35
C TYR A 215 6.46 -4.28 -8.10
N ASP A 216 5.38 -4.64 -8.77
CA ASP A 216 4.39 -3.75 -9.40
C ASP A 216 4.95 -2.45 -10.00
N VAL A 217 6.04 -2.57 -10.77
CA VAL A 217 6.71 -1.42 -11.40
C VAL A 217 5.85 -0.82 -12.52
N PRO A 218 5.83 0.50 -12.72
CA PRO A 218 6.49 1.54 -11.94
C PRO A 218 5.62 2.11 -10.81
N ARG A 219 4.45 1.51 -10.49
CA ARG A 219 3.50 2.00 -9.48
C ARG A 219 4.07 1.92 -8.07
N HIS A 220 4.83 0.83 -7.75
CA HIS A 220 5.58 0.74 -6.51
C HIS A 220 6.97 1.38 -6.68
N LEU A 221 7.18 2.51 -6.01
CA LEU A 221 8.45 3.21 -5.99
C LEU A 221 9.40 2.57 -4.97
N TRP A 222 8.86 2.10 -3.85
CA TRP A 222 9.60 1.67 -2.67
C TRP A 222 9.33 0.21 -2.36
N HIS A 223 10.40 -0.55 -2.09
CA HIS A 223 10.30 -1.98 -1.78
C HIS A 223 10.83 -2.22 -0.37
N PHE A 224 9.91 -2.36 0.55
CA PHE A 224 10.23 -2.47 1.96
C PHE A 224 10.58 -3.89 2.40
N THR A 225 11.51 -3.97 3.34
CA THR A 225 11.71 -5.12 4.23
C THR A 225 11.23 -4.76 5.63
N PRO A 226 11.02 -5.75 6.54
CA PRO A 226 10.73 -5.45 7.94
C PRO A 226 11.78 -4.58 8.64
N ALA A 227 13.03 -4.65 8.20
CA ALA A 227 14.11 -3.82 8.74
C ALA A 227 14.02 -2.37 8.22
N THR A 228 13.83 -2.19 6.91
CA THR A 228 13.83 -0.85 6.30
C THR A 228 12.60 -0.04 6.68
N ILE A 229 11.40 -0.64 6.78
CA ILE A 229 10.20 0.07 7.25
C ILE A 229 10.34 0.48 8.73
N GLN A 230 10.97 -0.36 9.56
CA GLN A 230 11.27 -0.01 10.93
C GLN A 230 12.29 1.13 11.03
N GLN A 231 13.31 1.14 10.19
CA GLN A 231 14.31 2.23 10.15
C GLN A 231 13.67 3.56 9.75
N PHE A 232 12.77 3.58 8.74
CA PHE A 232 11.99 4.77 8.39
C PHE A 232 11.16 5.25 9.57
N GLY A 233 10.40 4.36 10.20
CA GLY A 233 9.61 4.71 11.39
C GLY A 233 10.48 5.31 12.49
N SER A 234 11.61 4.69 12.81
CA SER A 234 12.53 5.17 13.85
C SER A 234 13.14 6.54 13.51
N LYS A 235 13.51 6.78 12.24
CA LYS A 235 14.01 8.06 11.74
C LYS A 235 13.02 9.20 12.02
N HIS A 236 11.72 8.92 11.95
CA HIS A 236 10.64 9.89 12.17
C HIS A 236 9.97 9.79 13.55
N GLY A 237 10.64 9.17 14.52
CA GLY A 237 10.21 9.14 15.93
C GLY A 237 9.12 8.12 16.25
N PHE A 238 8.87 7.14 15.37
CA PHE A 238 7.99 6.02 15.67
C PHE A 238 8.73 4.85 16.30
N ILE A 239 8.04 4.12 17.15
CA ILE A 239 8.51 2.88 17.77
C ILE A 239 7.69 1.73 17.22
N LEU A 240 8.36 0.68 16.71
CA LEU A 240 7.67 -0.51 16.24
C LEU A 240 7.04 -1.26 17.41
N ALA A 241 5.72 -1.28 17.48
CA ALA A 241 4.97 -1.97 18.53
C ALA A 241 4.73 -3.46 18.16
N ALA A 242 4.33 -3.76 16.94
CA ALA A 242 4.01 -5.11 16.50
C ALA A 242 4.18 -5.30 14.98
N ARG A 243 4.31 -6.57 14.56
CA ARG A 243 4.26 -6.98 13.15
C ARG A 243 3.18 -8.04 12.98
N HIS A 244 2.40 -7.90 11.92
CA HIS A 244 1.29 -8.80 11.63
C HIS A 244 1.38 -9.33 10.20
N PRO A 245 1.31 -10.65 9.98
CA PRO A 245 1.27 -11.21 8.63
C PRO A 245 -0.10 -10.98 7.99
N MET A 246 -0.09 -10.80 6.65
CA MET A 246 -1.28 -10.69 5.82
C MET A 246 -1.34 -11.87 4.81
N PRO A 247 -1.66 -13.10 5.26
CA PRO A 247 -1.52 -14.31 4.44
C PRO A 247 -2.44 -14.31 3.21
N PHE A 248 -3.62 -13.69 3.29
CA PHE A 248 -4.53 -13.61 2.14
C PHE A 248 -3.97 -12.70 1.04
N ASP A 249 -3.32 -11.60 1.42
CA ASP A 249 -2.70 -10.68 0.46
C ASP A 249 -1.48 -11.36 -0.18
N ALA A 250 -0.66 -12.07 0.60
CA ALA A 250 0.45 -12.86 0.10
C ALA A 250 -0.02 -13.95 -0.88
N PHE A 251 -1.10 -14.66 -0.56
CA PHE A 251 -1.69 -15.65 -1.46
C PHE A 251 -2.17 -15.02 -2.78
N TYR A 252 -2.84 -13.88 -2.71
CA TYR A 252 -3.30 -13.16 -3.90
C TYR A 252 -2.12 -12.70 -4.78
N VAL A 253 -1.06 -12.16 -4.18
CA VAL A 253 0.17 -11.77 -4.88
C VAL A 253 0.82 -12.97 -5.55
N SER A 254 0.87 -14.14 -4.89
CA SER A 254 1.42 -15.37 -5.47
C SER A 254 0.61 -15.85 -6.68
N MET A 255 -0.73 -15.76 -6.63
CA MET A 255 -1.60 -16.08 -7.77
C MET A 255 -1.32 -15.15 -8.97
N LEU A 256 -1.21 -13.84 -8.73
CA LEU A 256 -0.86 -12.88 -9.79
C LEU A 256 0.52 -13.17 -10.37
N THR A 257 1.48 -13.53 -9.52
CA THR A 257 2.85 -13.86 -9.95
C THR A 257 2.87 -15.08 -10.88
N GLU A 258 2.10 -16.11 -10.59
CA GLU A 258 1.98 -17.27 -11.48
C GLU A 258 1.35 -16.88 -12.85
N LYS A 259 0.36 -15.97 -12.85
CA LYS A 259 -0.19 -15.39 -14.09
C LYS A 259 0.90 -14.67 -14.91
N HIS A 260 1.76 -13.87 -14.27
CA HIS A 260 2.89 -13.18 -14.93
C HIS A 260 3.88 -14.15 -15.58
N LYS A 261 4.06 -15.34 -15.00
CA LYS A 261 4.94 -16.39 -15.55
C LYS A 261 4.30 -17.17 -16.69
N GLY A 262 3.04 -16.93 -17.02
CA GLY A 262 2.30 -17.69 -18.02
C GLY A 262 1.93 -19.11 -17.56
N SER A 263 2.02 -19.41 -16.27
CA SER A 263 1.62 -20.70 -15.72
C SER A 263 0.10 -20.83 -15.79
N ALA A 264 -0.41 -21.87 -16.43
CA ALA A 264 -1.79 -22.30 -16.24
C ALA A 264 -1.94 -22.69 -14.76
N TYR A 265 -2.70 -21.91 -14.00
CA TYR A 265 -3.00 -22.01 -12.57
C TYR A 265 -2.61 -23.35 -11.90
N SER A 266 -1.34 -23.54 -11.62
CA SER A 266 -0.91 -24.55 -10.65
C SER A 266 -0.98 -23.89 -9.28
N LEU A 267 -2.11 -24.07 -8.59
CA LEU A 267 -2.27 -23.74 -7.18
C LEU A 267 -1.24 -24.53 -6.38
N SER A 268 -0.06 -24.00 -6.23
CA SER A 268 0.87 -24.49 -5.21
C SER A 268 0.33 -24.04 -3.84
N LEU A 269 -0.60 -24.83 -3.30
CA LEU A 269 -1.23 -24.68 -1.98
C LEU A 269 -0.25 -24.91 -0.81
N ILE A 270 1.07 -24.92 -1.04
CA ILE A 270 2.02 -25.49 -0.07
C ILE A 270 2.82 -24.41 0.70
N HIS A 271 2.59 -23.11 0.49
CA HIS A 271 3.44 -22.10 1.13
C HIS A 271 2.64 -21.02 1.89
N ILE A 272 1.85 -21.47 2.87
CA ILE A 272 1.34 -20.60 3.94
C ILE A 272 2.26 -20.71 5.16
#